data_6195043874e378ccd43997797cda853d
#
_entry.id   6195043874e378ccd43997797cda853d
#
_cell.length_a   1.000
_cell.length_b   1.000
_cell.length_c   1.000
_cell.angle_alpha   90.00
_cell.angle_beta   90.00
_cell.angle_gamma   90.00
#
_symmetry.space_group_name_H-M   'P 1'
#
loop_
_entity.id
_entity.type
_entity.pdbx_description
1 polymer ?
#
loop_
_entity_poly.entity_id
_entity_poly.type
_entity_poly.pdbx_seq_one_letter_code
_entity_poly.pdbx_strand_id
1 'polypeptide(L)'
;MPEETIQNLLHQFSPGRLLLAIVCFAATWLFVSLMRLGAERLQKKFGRHRLLIASVFPVLRLLIWIGAVVFIIFAVFNPPMNTLIAISASAGLALGLGAQDLIKNVIAGILILLDRPFRVGDMIQVGDHYGEVTNIGLRSIRVQTFGDSTVTLPNALVLGQAVSNSNSGALDEMVEVQFTLPAHLDLTLVRNLAHESASSSPYVYLKKPIRVLIEDRFDRTFLTRLTIKAYVLDIRFERLLASDITERFKSALLERQLIPETQLGQVIVDG
;
A
#
# COMPACT_ATOMS: atom_id res chain seq x y z
N MET A 1 -18.75 -15.07 57.63
CA MET A 1 -18.01 -14.64 56.43
C MET A 1 -18.66 -13.57 55.52
N PRO A 2 -20.02 -13.36 55.46
CA PRO A 2 -20.56 -12.27 54.62
C PRO A 2 -20.48 -10.88 55.25
N GLU A 3 -20.60 -10.74 56.56
CA GLU A 3 -20.70 -9.42 57.24
C GLU A 3 -19.41 -8.63 57.24
N GLU A 4 -18.23 -9.27 57.49
CA GLU A 4 -16.94 -8.61 57.45
C GLU A 4 -16.60 -8.10 56.03
N THR A 5 -17.01 -8.85 54.99
CA THR A 5 -16.79 -8.43 53.60
C THR A 5 -17.64 -7.22 53.23
N ILE A 6 -18.87 -7.14 53.73
CA ILE A 6 -19.78 -6.01 53.52
C ILE A 6 -19.33 -4.77 54.30
N GLN A 7 -18.88 -4.93 55.55
CA GLN A 7 -18.34 -3.83 56.33
C GLN A 7 -17.03 -3.28 55.74
N ASN A 8 -16.15 -4.12 55.24
CA ASN A 8 -14.94 -3.70 54.52
C ASN A 8 -15.24 -2.97 53.22
N LEU A 9 -16.25 -3.41 52.50
CA LEU A 9 -16.73 -2.68 51.28
C LEU A 9 -17.31 -1.31 51.66
N LEU A 10 -18.13 -1.22 52.72
CA LEU A 10 -18.71 0.06 53.16
C LEU A 10 -17.64 1.03 53.70
N HIS A 11 -16.58 0.53 54.34
CA HIS A 11 -15.42 1.36 54.75
C HIS A 11 -14.58 1.86 53.55
N GLN A 12 -14.55 1.15 52.43
CA GLN A 12 -13.91 1.61 51.23
C GLN A 12 -14.65 2.80 50.57
N PHE A 13 -15.95 2.88 50.73
CA PHE A 13 -16.80 4.01 50.25
C PHE A 13 -16.90 5.12 51.30
N SER A 14 -15.76 5.58 51.87
CA SER A 14 -15.81 6.73 52.73
C SER A 14 -16.34 7.97 51.99
N PRO A 15 -17.20 8.80 52.64
CA PRO A 15 -17.76 10.00 51.99
C PRO A 15 -16.70 10.92 51.37
N GLY A 16 -15.51 11.00 52.00
CA GLY A 16 -14.40 11.78 51.49
C GLY A 16 -13.82 11.28 50.18
N ARG A 17 -13.73 9.95 49.94
CA ARG A 17 -13.24 9.37 48.68
C ARG A 17 -14.25 9.55 47.55
N LEU A 18 -15.54 9.45 47.83
CA LEU A 18 -16.60 9.76 46.87
C LEU A 18 -16.58 11.24 46.48
N LEU A 19 -16.44 12.13 47.45
CA LEU A 19 -16.26 13.57 47.19
C LEU A 19 -15.05 13.83 46.30
N LEU A 20 -13.92 13.19 46.59
CA LEU A 20 -12.70 13.30 45.80
C LEU A 20 -12.90 12.82 44.35
N ALA A 21 -13.61 11.71 44.14
CA ALA A 21 -13.95 11.22 42.79
C ALA A 21 -14.79 12.23 42.02
N ILE A 22 -15.82 12.81 42.66
CA ILE A 22 -16.70 13.83 42.08
C ILE A 22 -15.89 15.08 41.71
N VAL A 23 -15.03 15.53 42.60
CA VAL A 23 -14.15 16.71 42.37
C VAL A 23 -13.19 16.44 41.21
N CYS A 24 -12.54 15.28 41.18
CA CYS A 24 -11.65 14.91 40.08
C CYS A 24 -12.39 14.81 38.73
N PHE A 25 -13.60 14.22 38.72
CA PHE A 25 -14.42 14.15 37.51
C PHE A 25 -14.82 15.54 37.02
N ALA A 26 -15.29 16.41 37.94
CA ALA A 26 -15.67 17.79 37.63
C ALA A 26 -14.45 18.61 37.15
N ALA A 27 -13.30 18.45 37.79
CA ALA A 27 -12.04 19.10 37.37
C ALA A 27 -11.59 18.65 35.97
N THR A 28 -11.67 17.36 35.72
CA THR A 28 -11.34 16.81 34.38
C THR A 28 -12.31 17.32 33.30
N TRP A 29 -13.61 17.33 33.60
CA TRP A 29 -14.62 17.88 32.73
C TRP A 29 -14.37 19.36 32.39
N LEU A 30 -14.10 20.16 33.44
CA LEU A 30 -13.76 21.57 33.30
C LEU A 30 -12.49 21.77 32.46
N PHE A 31 -11.44 21.00 32.75
CA PHE A 31 -10.17 21.05 32.02
C PHE A 31 -10.36 20.72 30.53
N VAL A 32 -11.07 19.63 30.19
CA VAL A 32 -11.39 19.25 28.84
C VAL A 32 -12.25 20.31 28.13
N SER A 33 -13.18 20.93 28.87
CA SER A 33 -14.02 22.00 28.31
C SER A 33 -13.22 23.25 27.98
N LEU A 34 -12.29 23.63 28.86
CA LEU A 34 -11.36 24.75 28.63
C LEU A 34 -10.42 24.46 27.45
N MET A 35 -9.87 23.23 27.37
CA MET A 35 -9.05 22.81 26.23
C MET A 35 -9.83 22.86 24.92
N ARG A 36 -11.11 22.46 24.93
CA ARG A 36 -12.00 22.58 23.76
C ARG A 36 -12.13 24.02 23.30
N LEU A 37 -12.43 24.95 24.23
CA LEU A 37 -12.53 26.38 23.91
C LEU A 37 -11.21 26.93 23.36
N GLY A 38 -10.07 26.50 23.95
CA GLY A 38 -8.73 26.84 23.46
C GLY A 38 -8.47 26.32 22.06
N ALA A 39 -8.82 25.06 21.78
CA ALA A 39 -8.68 24.44 20.47
C ALA A 39 -9.54 25.15 19.40
N GLU A 40 -10.79 25.50 19.73
CA GLU A 40 -11.69 26.25 18.83
C GLU A 40 -11.14 27.65 18.51
N ARG A 41 -10.57 28.36 19.50
CA ARG A 41 -9.89 29.65 19.29
C ARG A 41 -8.65 29.52 18.43
N LEU A 42 -7.84 28.49 18.66
CA LEU A 42 -6.62 28.20 17.91
C LEU A 42 -6.92 27.86 16.45
N GLN A 43 -7.98 27.07 16.21
CA GLN A 43 -8.46 26.75 14.85
C GLN A 43 -8.91 27.99 14.06
N LYS A 44 -9.53 28.98 14.75
CA LYS A 44 -9.94 30.26 14.12
C LYS A 44 -8.73 31.15 13.81
N LYS A 45 -7.69 31.13 14.65
CA LYS A 45 -6.51 31.98 14.50
C LYS A 45 -5.50 31.42 13.48
N PHE A 46 -5.36 30.09 13.39
CA PHE A 46 -4.37 29.41 12.53
C PHE A 46 -5.06 28.55 11.48
N GLY A 47 -5.62 29.16 10.43
CA GLY A 47 -6.36 28.46 9.38
C GLY A 47 -5.57 27.30 8.71
N ARG A 48 -4.24 27.45 8.56
CA ARG A 48 -3.36 26.43 7.97
C ARG A 48 -3.26 25.13 8.81
N HIS A 49 -3.41 25.23 10.13
CA HIS A 49 -3.31 24.10 11.06
C HIS A 49 -4.66 23.63 11.60
N ARG A 50 -5.76 24.16 11.06
CA ARG A 50 -7.12 23.82 11.51
C ARG A 50 -7.40 22.33 11.47
N LEU A 51 -7.01 21.63 10.41
CA LEU A 51 -7.22 20.20 10.25
C LEU A 51 -6.42 19.38 11.26
N LEU A 52 -5.17 19.74 11.52
CA LEU A 52 -4.32 19.07 12.51
C LEU A 52 -4.91 19.20 13.93
N ILE A 53 -5.33 20.41 14.31
CA ILE A 53 -5.93 20.66 15.64
C ILE A 53 -7.24 19.88 15.77
N ALA A 54 -8.07 19.86 14.71
CA ALA A 54 -9.32 19.12 14.69
C ALA A 54 -9.12 17.60 14.83
N SER A 55 -8.03 17.05 14.27
CA SER A 55 -7.72 15.62 14.32
C SER A 55 -7.07 15.19 15.64
N VAL A 56 -6.23 16.04 16.23
CA VAL A 56 -5.47 15.71 17.45
C VAL A 56 -6.33 15.86 18.71
N PHE A 57 -7.22 16.84 18.75
CA PHE A 57 -8.02 17.14 19.94
C PHE A 57 -8.87 15.96 20.44
N PRO A 58 -9.61 15.19 19.59
CA PRO A 58 -10.38 14.03 20.04
C PRO A 58 -9.52 12.96 20.71
N VAL A 59 -8.30 12.74 20.20
CA VAL A 59 -7.35 11.75 20.74
C VAL A 59 -6.86 12.20 22.12
N LEU A 60 -6.44 13.47 22.25
CA LEU A 60 -6.03 14.03 23.55
C LEU A 60 -7.16 13.97 24.58
N ARG A 61 -8.37 14.33 24.18
CA ARG A 61 -9.55 14.23 25.04
C ARG A 61 -9.77 12.81 25.56
N LEU A 62 -9.67 11.80 24.66
CA LEU A 62 -9.82 10.39 25.02
C LEU A 62 -8.74 9.98 26.04
N LEU A 63 -7.48 10.32 25.79
CA LEU A 63 -6.36 10.00 26.71
C LEU A 63 -6.52 10.65 28.08
N ILE A 64 -6.97 11.91 28.13
CA ILE A 64 -7.24 12.62 29.39
C ILE A 64 -8.35 11.91 30.17
N TRP A 65 -9.44 11.50 29.51
CA TRP A 65 -10.52 10.78 30.18
C TRP A 65 -10.08 9.39 30.66
N ILE A 66 -9.32 8.65 29.88
CA ILE A 66 -8.76 7.37 30.32
C ILE A 66 -7.87 7.57 31.54
N GLY A 67 -6.96 8.55 31.51
CA GLY A 67 -6.10 8.87 32.62
C GLY A 67 -6.87 9.29 33.89
N ALA A 68 -7.92 10.09 33.70
CA ALA A 68 -8.78 10.51 34.81
C ALA A 68 -9.54 9.35 35.47
N VAL A 69 -10.11 8.45 34.64
CA VAL A 69 -10.80 7.25 35.16
C VAL A 69 -9.86 6.34 35.90
N VAL A 70 -8.66 6.09 35.34
CA VAL A 70 -7.62 5.30 36.00
C VAL A 70 -7.23 5.97 37.34
N PHE A 71 -6.97 7.27 37.36
CA PHE A 71 -6.62 8.00 38.56
C PHE A 71 -7.72 7.92 39.62
N ILE A 72 -9.00 8.09 39.25
CA ILE A 72 -10.14 8.00 40.16
C ILE A 72 -10.25 6.59 40.74
N ILE A 73 -10.05 5.54 39.94
CA ILE A 73 -10.07 4.15 40.42
C ILE A 73 -8.96 3.96 41.50
N PHE A 74 -7.74 4.46 41.27
CA PHE A 74 -6.67 4.36 42.24
C PHE A 74 -6.95 5.15 43.50
N ALA A 75 -7.45 6.38 43.36
CA ALA A 75 -7.69 7.26 44.49
C ALA A 75 -8.85 6.77 45.40
N VAL A 76 -9.86 6.14 44.83
CA VAL A 76 -11.03 5.65 45.57
C VAL A 76 -10.80 4.28 46.16
N PHE A 77 -10.33 3.33 45.35
CA PHE A 77 -10.25 1.92 45.76
C PHE A 77 -8.93 1.58 46.47
N ASN A 78 -7.89 2.40 46.27
CA ASN A 78 -6.54 2.17 46.82
C ASN A 78 -6.12 0.69 46.75
N PRO A 79 -6.11 0.10 45.53
CA PRO A 79 -5.91 -1.33 45.36
C PRO A 79 -4.50 -1.76 45.81
N PRO A 80 -4.34 -2.97 46.37
CA PRO A 80 -3.05 -3.50 46.76
C PRO A 80 -2.12 -3.63 45.54
N MET A 81 -0.80 -3.53 45.78
CA MET A 81 0.22 -3.50 44.72
C MET A 81 0.12 -4.71 43.75
N ASN A 82 -0.20 -5.88 44.27
CA ASN A 82 -0.36 -7.09 43.44
C ASN A 82 -1.52 -6.94 42.43
N THR A 83 -2.62 -6.29 42.83
CA THR A 83 -3.76 -6.03 41.93
C THR A 83 -3.37 -5.00 40.85
N LEU A 84 -2.56 -3.99 41.23
CA LEU A 84 -2.04 -3.01 40.28
C LEU A 84 -1.16 -3.65 39.21
N ILE A 85 -0.26 -4.54 39.63
CA ILE A 85 0.62 -5.29 38.74
C ILE A 85 -0.23 -6.14 37.78
N ALA A 86 -1.23 -6.88 38.31
CA ALA A 86 -2.09 -7.72 37.49
C ALA A 86 -2.91 -6.93 36.46
N ILE A 87 -3.52 -5.81 36.86
CA ILE A 87 -4.29 -4.94 35.97
C ILE A 87 -3.37 -4.32 34.92
N SER A 88 -2.20 -3.81 35.35
CA SER A 88 -1.24 -3.19 34.42
C SER A 88 -0.69 -4.18 33.40
N ALA A 89 -0.39 -5.42 33.83
CA ALA A 89 0.07 -6.49 32.93
C ALA A 89 -1.02 -6.86 31.91
N SER A 90 -2.26 -7.01 32.37
CA SER A 90 -3.41 -7.33 31.49
C SER A 90 -3.72 -6.22 30.51
N ALA A 91 -3.72 -4.95 30.97
CA ALA A 91 -3.90 -3.78 30.14
C ALA A 91 -2.76 -3.62 29.13
N GLY A 92 -1.50 -3.82 29.57
CA GLY A 92 -0.33 -3.79 28.71
C GLY A 92 -0.37 -4.85 27.61
N LEU A 93 -0.79 -6.08 27.95
CA LEU A 93 -0.97 -7.15 26.99
C LEU A 93 -2.07 -6.78 25.97
N ALA A 94 -3.22 -6.30 26.42
CA ALA A 94 -4.32 -5.90 25.55
C ALA A 94 -3.93 -4.77 24.60
N LEU A 95 -3.22 -3.75 25.10
CA LEU A 95 -2.70 -2.64 24.30
C LEU A 95 -1.63 -3.12 23.32
N GLY A 96 -0.73 -4.02 23.75
CA GLY A 96 0.30 -4.60 22.89
C GLY A 96 -0.27 -5.40 21.73
N LEU A 97 -1.27 -6.24 22.00
CA LEU A 97 -2.00 -6.99 20.96
C LEU A 97 -2.77 -6.04 20.03
N GLY A 98 -3.43 -5.02 20.58
CA GLY A 98 -4.14 -4.01 19.77
C GLY A 98 -3.21 -3.14 18.91
N ALA A 99 -1.97 -2.91 19.35
CA ALA A 99 -0.97 -2.13 18.61
C ALA A 99 -0.08 -3.00 17.69
N GLN A 100 -0.22 -4.32 17.69
CA GLN A 100 0.66 -5.27 17.02
C GLN A 100 0.84 -4.94 15.52
N ASP A 101 -0.25 -4.65 14.81
CA ASP A 101 -0.20 -4.36 13.39
C ASP A 101 0.48 -3.02 13.09
N LEU A 102 0.30 -2.04 13.96
CA LEU A 102 1.01 -0.76 13.83
C LEU A 102 2.52 -0.97 13.96
N ILE A 103 2.94 -1.70 14.98
CA ILE A 103 4.36 -2.00 15.26
C ILE A 103 4.97 -2.79 14.10
N LYS A 104 4.29 -3.85 13.62
CA LYS A 104 4.74 -4.63 12.45
C LYS A 104 4.96 -3.74 11.22
N ASN A 105 4.02 -2.84 10.92
CA ASN A 105 4.14 -1.96 9.77
C ASN A 105 5.27 -0.96 9.90
N VAL A 106 5.52 -0.41 11.10
CA VAL A 106 6.62 0.51 11.36
C VAL A 106 7.97 -0.20 11.22
N ILE A 107 8.12 -1.39 11.80
CA ILE A 107 9.34 -2.20 11.68
C ILE A 107 9.59 -2.54 10.21
N ALA A 108 8.57 -3.00 9.47
CA ALA A 108 8.66 -3.29 8.05
C ALA A 108 9.07 -2.04 7.24
N GLY A 109 8.52 -0.87 7.57
CA GLY A 109 8.89 0.38 6.92
C GLY A 109 10.36 0.76 7.13
N ILE A 110 10.87 0.56 8.34
CA ILE A 110 12.29 0.77 8.67
C ILE A 110 13.18 -0.18 7.84
N LEU A 111 12.81 -1.48 7.76
CA LEU A 111 13.56 -2.46 6.97
C LEU A 111 13.55 -2.10 5.48
N ILE A 112 12.41 -1.71 4.91
CA ILE A 112 12.31 -1.26 3.51
C ILE A 112 13.25 -0.07 3.24
N LEU A 113 13.32 0.89 4.18
CA LEU A 113 14.19 2.06 4.04
C LEU A 113 15.69 1.72 4.16
N LEU A 114 16.05 0.70 4.97
CA LEU A 114 17.43 0.24 5.14
C LEU A 114 17.89 -0.64 3.97
N ASP A 115 17.13 -1.69 3.66
CA ASP A 115 17.49 -2.71 2.66
C ASP A 115 17.25 -2.23 1.23
N ARG A 116 16.32 -1.28 1.05
CA ARG A 116 15.97 -0.65 -0.23
C ARG A 116 15.69 -1.66 -1.35
N PRO A 117 14.78 -2.63 -1.18
CA PRO A 117 14.42 -3.58 -2.23
C PRO A 117 13.83 -2.87 -3.46
N PHE A 118 13.28 -1.68 -3.27
CA PHE A 118 12.81 -0.75 -4.29
C PHE A 118 12.94 0.70 -3.78
N ARG A 119 12.84 1.66 -4.67
CA ARG A 119 12.95 3.10 -4.39
C ARG A 119 11.72 3.85 -4.91
N VAL A 120 11.58 5.10 -4.49
CA VAL A 120 10.60 6.02 -5.11
C VAL A 120 11.00 6.22 -6.57
N GLY A 121 10.04 6.04 -7.48
CA GLY A 121 10.24 6.04 -8.92
C GLY A 121 10.40 4.65 -9.55
N ASP A 122 10.56 3.59 -8.73
CA ASP A 122 10.59 2.22 -9.26
C ASP A 122 9.16 1.73 -9.58
N MET A 123 9.05 0.93 -10.66
CA MET A 123 7.84 0.17 -10.96
C MET A 123 7.89 -1.17 -10.26
N ILE A 124 6.94 -1.40 -9.38
CA ILE A 124 6.88 -2.64 -8.61
C ILE A 124 5.53 -3.33 -8.80
N GLN A 125 5.57 -4.65 -8.69
CA GLN A 125 4.38 -5.47 -8.55
C GLN A 125 4.35 -6.09 -7.16
N VAL A 126 3.24 -5.86 -6.44
CA VAL A 126 2.96 -6.46 -5.13
C VAL A 126 1.55 -7.06 -5.18
N GLY A 127 1.47 -8.39 -5.21
CA GLY A 127 0.22 -9.09 -5.50
C GLY A 127 -0.35 -8.68 -6.86
N ASP A 128 -1.61 -8.24 -6.90
CA ASP A 128 -2.28 -7.80 -8.13
C ASP A 128 -2.03 -6.33 -8.47
N HIS A 129 -1.25 -5.62 -7.67
CA HIS A 129 -1.00 -4.19 -7.85
C HIS A 129 0.35 -3.96 -8.53
N TYR A 130 0.30 -3.35 -9.73
CA TYR A 130 1.46 -2.93 -10.50
C TYR A 130 1.44 -1.42 -10.69
N GLY A 131 2.58 -0.75 -10.43
CA GLY A 131 2.69 0.70 -10.60
C GLY A 131 3.95 1.31 -10.02
N GLU A 132 4.09 2.62 -10.20
CA GLU A 132 5.21 3.43 -9.73
C GLU A 132 5.12 3.71 -8.22
N VAL A 133 6.21 3.50 -7.49
CA VAL A 133 6.32 3.88 -6.09
C VAL A 133 6.44 5.40 -5.98
N THR A 134 5.40 6.05 -5.50
CA THR A 134 5.38 7.52 -5.34
C THR A 134 5.83 7.97 -3.96
N ASN A 135 5.67 7.13 -2.94
CA ASN A 135 6.06 7.47 -1.57
C ASN A 135 6.31 6.21 -0.74
N ILE A 136 7.36 6.25 0.10
CA ILE A 136 7.66 5.24 1.11
C ILE A 136 7.55 5.90 2.48
N GLY A 137 6.47 5.57 3.20
CA GLY A 137 6.22 6.04 4.56
C GLY A 137 6.57 5.02 5.63
N LEU A 138 6.53 5.41 6.90
CA LEU A 138 6.81 4.52 8.03
C LEU A 138 5.82 3.35 8.15
N ARG A 139 4.56 3.53 7.77
CA ARG A 139 3.53 2.51 7.93
C ARG A 139 3.07 1.90 6.60
N SER A 140 3.19 2.63 5.51
CA SER A 140 2.68 2.23 4.20
C SER A 140 3.47 2.85 3.08
N ILE A 141 3.51 2.19 1.94
CA ILE A 141 3.96 2.75 0.67
C ILE A 141 2.75 3.18 -0.16
N ARG A 142 2.98 4.08 -1.11
CA ARG A 142 2.00 4.48 -2.12
C ARG A 142 2.51 4.12 -3.50
N VAL A 143 1.65 3.48 -4.26
CA VAL A 143 1.93 3.04 -5.62
C VAL A 143 0.89 3.67 -6.54
N GLN A 144 1.34 4.37 -7.57
CA GLN A 144 0.51 4.93 -8.62
C GLN A 144 0.39 3.93 -9.76
N THR A 145 -0.83 3.47 -10.04
CA THR A 145 -1.08 2.54 -11.15
C THR A 145 -1.21 3.28 -12.49
N PHE A 146 -1.09 2.57 -13.59
CA PHE A 146 -1.35 3.13 -14.93
C PHE A 146 -2.79 3.64 -15.15
N GLY A 147 -3.74 3.21 -14.33
CA GLY A 147 -5.12 3.72 -14.34
C GLY A 147 -5.30 4.99 -13.50
N ASP A 148 -4.19 5.68 -13.18
CA ASP A 148 -4.18 6.91 -12.37
C ASP A 148 -4.75 6.76 -10.95
N SER A 149 -4.77 5.54 -10.43
CA SER A 149 -5.21 5.24 -9.07
C SER A 149 -4.02 5.11 -8.13
N THR A 150 -4.11 5.74 -6.95
CA THR A 150 -3.11 5.57 -5.90
C THR A 150 -3.50 4.42 -4.97
N VAL A 151 -2.71 3.36 -4.96
CA VAL A 151 -2.86 2.22 -4.04
C VAL A 151 -1.96 2.44 -2.83
N THR A 152 -2.53 2.33 -1.63
CA THR A 152 -1.77 2.41 -0.37
C THR A 152 -1.61 1.00 0.19
N LEU A 153 -0.37 0.52 0.22
CA LEU A 153 -0.04 -0.83 0.71
C LEU A 153 0.63 -0.74 2.08
N PRO A 154 0.13 -1.46 3.10
CA PRO A 154 0.80 -1.58 4.40
C PRO A 154 2.20 -2.16 4.24
N ASN A 155 3.21 -1.61 4.92
CA ASN A 155 4.59 -2.07 4.78
C ASN A 155 4.79 -3.55 5.15
N ALA A 156 4.07 -4.02 6.18
CA ALA A 156 4.12 -5.42 6.60
C ALA A 156 3.58 -6.37 5.51
N LEU A 157 2.59 -5.95 4.72
CA LEU A 157 2.09 -6.72 3.58
C LEU A 157 3.16 -6.81 2.49
N VAL A 158 3.79 -5.67 2.17
CA VAL A 158 4.83 -5.60 1.13
C VAL A 158 6.05 -6.45 1.49
N LEU A 159 6.51 -6.38 2.74
CA LEU A 159 7.65 -7.17 3.21
C LEU A 159 7.33 -8.67 3.32
N GLY A 160 6.07 -9.02 3.53
CA GLY A 160 5.59 -10.41 3.67
C GLY A 160 5.29 -11.12 2.35
N GLN A 161 5.36 -10.43 1.22
CA GLN A 161 5.08 -10.97 -0.11
C GLN A 161 6.30 -10.85 -1.04
N ALA A 162 6.28 -11.60 -2.13
CA ALA A 162 7.24 -11.39 -3.20
C ALA A 162 6.96 -10.05 -3.89
N VAL A 163 7.99 -9.23 -4.01
CA VAL A 163 7.95 -7.96 -4.75
C VAL A 163 8.77 -8.11 -6.01
N SER A 164 8.14 -7.92 -7.16
CA SER A 164 8.86 -7.79 -8.43
C SER A 164 9.18 -6.32 -8.67
N ASN A 165 10.45 -5.99 -8.86
CA ASN A 165 10.90 -4.65 -9.20
C ASN A 165 11.38 -4.67 -10.66
N SER A 166 10.65 -3.99 -11.54
CA SER A 166 10.86 -4.06 -12.99
C SER A 166 12.10 -3.31 -13.46
N ASN A 167 12.48 -2.24 -12.77
CA ASN A 167 13.60 -1.38 -13.21
C ASN A 167 14.77 -1.30 -12.21
N SER A 168 14.61 -1.79 -10.99
CA SER A 168 15.68 -1.89 -9.97
C SER A 168 16.49 -0.59 -9.80
N GLY A 169 15.81 0.55 -9.80
CA GLY A 169 16.41 1.88 -9.65
C GLY A 169 16.99 2.47 -10.95
N ALA A 170 16.89 1.80 -12.09
CA ALA A 170 17.20 2.36 -13.41
C ALA A 170 15.96 3.13 -13.95
N LEU A 171 16.17 3.97 -14.99
CA LEU A 171 15.05 4.59 -15.70
C LEU A 171 14.49 3.67 -16.77
N ASP A 172 15.32 2.79 -17.31
CA ASP A 172 14.96 1.89 -18.39
C ASP A 172 14.45 0.55 -17.89
N GLU A 173 13.50 -0.01 -18.61
CA GLU A 173 12.88 -1.30 -18.34
C GLU A 173 12.78 -2.15 -19.59
N MET A 174 12.76 -3.48 -19.42
CA MET A 174 12.49 -4.42 -20.49
C MET A 174 11.00 -4.66 -20.65
N VAL A 175 10.47 -4.28 -21.80
CA VAL A 175 9.07 -4.47 -22.20
C VAL A 175 8.97 -5.71 -23.08
N GLU A 176 8.00 -6.57 -22.78
CA GLU A 176 7.70 -7.76 -23.56
C GLU A 176 6.36 -7.59 -24.28
N VAL A 177 6.37 -7.76 -25.61
CA VAL A 177 5.16 -7.77 -26.43
C VAL A 177 5.01 -9.14 -27.06
N GLN A 178 3.87 -9.78 -26.83
CA GLN A 178 3.61 -11.14 -27.29
C GLN A 178 2.56 -11.16 -28.39
N PHE A 179 2.83 -11.96 -29.44
CA PHE A 179 1.91 -12.25 -30.54
C PHE A 179 1.75 -13.74 -30.70
N THR A 180 0.56 -14.16 -31.10
CA THR A 180 0.29 -15.54 -31.51
C THR A 180 -0.02 -15.55 -33.01
N LEU A 181 0.79 -16.25 -33.76
CA LEU A 181 0.77 -16.27 -35.22
C LEU A 181 0.52 -17.70 -35.76
N PRO A 182 0.00 -17.85 -36.97
CA PRO A 182 -0.08 -19.15 -37.62
C PRO A 182 1.30 -19.77 -37.85
N ALA A 183 1.43 -21.08 -37.62
CA ALA A 183 2.73 -21.77 -37.69
C ALA A 183 3.31 -21.92 -39.12
N HIS A 184 2.53 -21.65 -40.15
CA HIS A 184 2.97 -21.79 -41.55
C HIS A 184 3.75 -20.59 -42.09
N LEU A 185 3.91 -19.52 -41.27
CA LEU A 185 4.61 -18.30 -41.69
C LEU A 185 6.14 -18.50 -41.72
N ASP A 186 6.80 -17.79 -42.66
CA ASP A 186 8.27 -17.73 -42.68
C ASP A 186 8.79 -17.01 -41.41
N LEU A 187 9.38 -17.80 -40.53
CA LEU A 187 9.86 -17.33 -39.26
C LEU A 187 11.02 -16.32 -39.37
N THR A 188 11.79 -16.41 -40.47
CA THR A 188 12.89 -15.45 -40.72
C THR A 188 12.32 -14.09 -41.09
N LEU A 189 11.35 -14.06 -41.96
CA LEU A 189 10.66 -12.84 -42.37
C LEU A 189 9.94 -12.19 -41.16
N VAL A 190 9.18 -12.96 -40.42
CA VAL A 190 8.43 -12.50 -39.23
C VAL A 190 9.35 -11.95 -38.16
N ARG A 191 10.51 -12.62 -37.93
CA ARG A 191 11.52 -12.14 -36.98
C ARG A 191 12.11 -10.79 -37.37
N ASN A 192 12.43 -10.62 -38.67
CA ASN A 192 12.97 -9.37 -39.17
C ASN A 192 11.96 -8.22 -39.06
N LEU A 193 10.70 -8.46 -39.42
CA LEU A 193 9.62 -7.48 -39.25
C LEU A 193 9.39 -7.09 -37.80
N ALA A 194 9.43 -8.05 -36.89
CA ALA A 194 9.30 -7.80 -35.45
C ALA A 194 10.46 -6.95 -34.92
N HIS A 195 11.69 -7.26 -35.33
CA HIS A 195 12.87 -6.49 -34.95
C HIS A 195 12.82 -5.06 -35.52
N GLU A 196 12.44 -4.90 -36.78
CA GLU A 196 12.28 -3.60 -37.46
C GLU A 196 11.19 -2.77 -36.76
N SER A 197 10.05 -3.36 -36.45
CA SER A 197 8.94 -2.69 -35.76
C SER A 197 9.37 -2.16 -34.38
N ALA A 198 10.13 -2.95 -33.63
CA ALA A 198 10.63 -2.53 -32.33
C ALA A 198 11.72 -1.45 -32.44
N SER A 199 12.66 -1.59 -33.40
CA SER A 199 13.78 -0.65 -33.58
C SER A 199 13.34 0.71 -34.12
N SER A 200 12.23 0.77 -34.84
CA SER A 200 11.65 1.99 -35.40
C SER A 200 10.75 2.76 -34.41
N SER A 201 10.53 2.22 -33.22
CA SER A 201 9.73 2.90 -32.20
C SER A 201 10.47 4.10 -31.61
N PRO A 202 9.80 5.26 -31.44
CA PRO A 202 10.42 6.45 -30.81
C PRO A 202 10.67 6.26 -29.31
N TYR A 203 10.05 5.24 -28.67
CA TYR A 203 10.17 4.97 -27.24
C TYR A 203 11.25 3.95 -26.91
N VAL A 204 11.84 3.28 -27.91
CA VAL A 204 12.82 2.22 -27.70
C VAL A 204 14.19 2.77 -27.30
N TYR A 205 14.82 2.10 -26.34
CA TYR A 205 16.19 2.39 -25.91
C TYR A 205 17.19 1.53 -26.69
N LEU A 206 17.64 2.02 -27.84
CA LEU A 206 18.50 1.30 -28.77
C LEU A 206 19.91 0.94 -28.25
N LYS A 207 20.33 1.51 -27.12
CA LYS A 207 21.60 1.12 -26.47
C LYS A 207 21.55 -0.29 -25.87
N LYS A 208 20.35 -0.84 -25.68
CA LYS A 208 20.12 -2.21 -25.21
C LYS A 208 19.58 -3.09 -26.32
N PRO A 209 19.89 -4.40 -26.32
CA PRO A 209 19.53 -5.29 -27.42
C PRO A 209 18.03 -5.55 -27.49
N ILE A 210 17.49 -5.51 -28.70
CA ILE A 210 16.17 -6.02 -29.01
C ILE A 210 16.28 -7.52 -29.27
N ARG A 211 15.44 -8.32 -28.63
CA ARG A 211 15.42 -9.78 -28.81
C ARG A 211 14.05 -10.23 -29.28
N VAL A 212 14.02 -11.09 -30.27
CA VAL A 212 12.81 -11.71 -30.77
C VAL A 212 12.89 -13.21 -30.49
N LEU A 213 12.07 -13.69 -29.59
CA LEU A 213 11.96 -15.11 -29.23
C LEU A 213 10.79 -15.72 -29.97
N ILE A 214 10.97 -16.94 -30.46
CA ILE A 214 9.97 -17.69 -31.19
C ILE A 214 9.83 -19.05 -30.51
N GLU A 215 8.59 -19.39 -30.16
CA GLU A 215 8.23 -20.64 -29.49
C GLU A 215 7.02 -21.24 -30.17
N ASP A 216 7.03 -22.55 -30.46
CA ASP A 216 5.85 -23.25 -30.96
C ASP A 216 4.91 -23.57 -29.79
N ARG A 217 3.62 -23.40 -30.05
CA ARG A 217 2.55 -23.74 -29.12
C ARG A 217 1.50 -24.56 -29.84
N PHE A 218 1.04 -25.61 -29.22
CA PHE A 218 -0.09 -26.38 -29.66
C PHE A 218 -1.32 -26.07 -28.81
N ASP A 219 -2.34 -25.46 -29.44
CA ASP A 219 -3.65 -25.22 -28.84
C ASP A 219 -4.71 -25.53 -29.93
N ARG A 220 -5.17 -26.79 -29.96
CA ARG A 220 -6.01 -27.34 -31.01
C ARG A 220 -5.37 -27.29 -32.42
N THR A 221 -4.56 -26.30 -32.73
CA THR A 221 -3.75 -26.10 -33.92
C THR A 221 -2.33 -25.75 -33.58
N PHE A 222 -1.39 -25.94 -34.52
CA PHE A 222 -0.03 -25.43 -34.36
C PHE A 222 -0.03 -23.92 -34.55
N LEU A 223 0.43 -23.21 -33.50
CA LEU A 223 0.59 -21.77 -33.44
C LEU A 223 2.02 -21.44 -33.06
N THR A 224 2.51 -20.32 -33.52
CA THR A 224 3.81 -19.81 -33.15
C THR A 224 3.64 -18.60 -32.25
N ARG A 225 4.17 -18.66 -31.01
CA ARG A 225 4.27 -17.51 -30.11
C ARG A 225 5.53 -16.75 -30.44
N LEU A 226 5.38 -15.48 -30.78
CA LEU A 226 6.45 -14.52 -30.96
C LEU A 226 6.49 -13.57 -29.77
N THR A 227 7.64 -13.46 -29.10
CA THR A 227 7.84 -12.50 -28.00
C THR A 227 8.92 -11.50 -28.41
N ILE A 228 8.54 -10.24 -28.53
CA ILE A 228 9.46 -9.13 -28.78
C ILE A 228 9.86 -8.55 -27.42
N LYS A 229 11.16 -8.56 -27.11
CA LYS A 229 11.75 -7.97 -25.92
C LYS A 229 12.56 -6.74 -26.31
N ALA A 230 12.11 -5.58 -25.87
CA ALA A 230 12.77 -4.31 -26.13
C ALA A 230 12.84 -3.49 -24.84
N TYR A 231 13.81 -2.61 -24.74
CA TYR A 231 13.93 -1.72 -23.57
C TYR A 231 13.30 -0.37 -23.88
N VAL A 232 12.52 0.13 -22.92
CA VAL A 232 12.02 1.50 -22.94
C VAL A 232 13.04 2.41 -22.26
N LEU A 233 13.19 3.66 -22.74
CA LEU A 233 14.12 4.63 -22.17
C LEU A 233 13.68 5.11 -20.77
N ASP A 234 12.38 5.28 -20.58
CA ASP A 234 11.75 5.71 -19.33
C ASP A 234 10.53 4.84 -19.09
N ILE A 235 10.50 4.20 -17.93
CA ILE A 235 9.48 3.23 -17.52
C ILE A 235 8.05 3.77 -17.66
N ARG A 236 7.84 5.06 -17.53
CA ARG A 236 6.52 5.71 -17.72
C ARG A 236 5.97 5.54 -19.13
N PHE A 237 6.82 5.26 -20.11
CA PHE A 237 6.45 5.00 -21.51
C PHE A 237 6.35 3.50 -21.84
N GLU A 238 6.41 2.60 -20.84
CA GLU A 238 6.28 1.15 -21.02
C GLU A 238 5.10 0.77 -21.92
N ARG A 239 3.89 1.24 -21.57
CA ARG A 239 2.67 0.94 -22.33
C ARG A 239 2.65 1.58 -23.70
N LEU A 240 3.27 2.74 -23.86
CA LEU A 240 3.37 3.41 -25.15
C LEU A 240 4.31 2.63 -26.09
N LEU A 241 5.45 2.14 -25.58
CA LEU A 241 6.35 1.28 -26.34
C LEU A 241 5.64 -0.01 -26.78
N ALA A 242 4.94 -0.67 -25.84
CA ALA A 242 4.21 -1.91 -26.15
C ALA A 242 3.12 -1.68 -27.22
N SER A 243 2.37 -0.59 -27.11
CA SER A 243 1.33 -0.21 -28.07
C SER A 243 1.92 0.12 -29.44
N ASP A 244 2.98 0.91 -29.51
CA ASP A 244 3.62 1.33 -30.77
C ASP A 244 4.25 0.13 -31.51
N ILE A 245 4.93 -0.77 -30.76
CA ILE A 245 5.45 -2.03 -31.34
C ILE A 245 4.29 -2.87 -31.90
N THR A 246 3.19 -2.97 -31.16
CA THR A 246 2.02 -3.76 -31.58
C THR A 246 1.42 -3.20 -32.85
N GLU A 247 1.24 -1.90 -32.93
CA GLU A 247 0.67 -1.21 -34.10
C GLU A 247 1.56 -1.39 -35.34
N ARG A 248 2.86 -1.10 -35.21
CA ARG A 248 3.83 -1.21 -36.30
C ARG A 248 3.94 -2.64 -36.81
N PHE A 249 4.09 -3.59 -35.90
CA PHE A 249 4.23 -5.00 -36.30
C PHE A 249 2.95 -5.53 -36.97
N LYS A 250 1.77 -5.20 -36.44
CA LYS A 250 0.50 -5.55 -37.04
C LYS A 250 0.35 -4.95 -38.45
N SER A 251 0.69 -3.66 -38.61
CA SER A 251 0.65 -3.00 -39.91
C SER A 251 1.60 -3.67 -40.93
N ALA A 252 2.82 -4.00 -40.51
CA ALA A 252 3.80 -4.69 -41.35
C ALA A 252 3.34 -6.09 -41.77
N LEU A 253 2.65 -6.83 -40.89
CA LEU A 253 2.08 -8.13 -41.24
C LEU A 253 0.94 -8.03 -42.26
N LEU A 254 0.10 -6.99 -42.15
CA LEU A 254 -1.00 -6.72 -43.09
C LEU A 254 -0.49 -6.28 -44.45
N GLU A 255 0.43 -5.33 -44.52
CA GLU A 255 1.05 -4.85 -45.77
C GLU A 255 1.69 -5.98 -46.57
N ARG A 256 2.25 -6.98 -45.87
CA ARG A 256 2.87 -8.14 -46.49
C ARG A 256 1.89 -9.30 -46.72
N GLN A 257 0.59 -9.11 -46.42
CA GLN A 257 -0.47 -10.12 -46.57
C GLN A 257 -0.17 -11.45 -45.84
N LEU A 258 0.60 -11.37 -44.73
CA LEU A 258 0.96 -12.53 -43.91
C LEU A 258 -0.21 -13.00 -43.05
N ILE A 259 -1.13 -12.09 -42.74
CA ILE A 259 -2.37 -12.37 -42.01
C ILE A 259 -3.52 -11.87 -42.90
N PRO A 260 -4.49 -12.73 -43.27
CA PRO A 260 -5.63 -12.30 -44.07
C PRO A 260 -6.54 -11.37 -43.24
N GLU A 261 -7.03 -10.29 -43.88
CA GLU A 261 -7.94 -9.32 -43.31
C GLU A 261 -9.21 -9.95 -42.72
N THR A 262 -9.67 -11.05 -43.31
CA THR A 262 -10.85 -11.79 -42.84
C THR A 262 -10.69 -12.44 -41.47
N GLN A 263 -9.48 -12.67 -40.99
CA GLN A 263 -9.23 -13.22 -39.66
C GLN A 263 -9.20 -12.14 -38.57
N LEU A 264 -9.08 -10.86 -38.91
CA LEU A 264 -9.07 -9.73 -37.99
C LEU A 264 -10.48 -9.29 -37.57
N GLY A 265 -11.51 -9.70 -38.33
CA GLY A 265 -12.92 -9.37 -38.07
C GLY A 265 -13.72 -10.45 -37.34
N GLN A 266 -13.18 -11.63 -37.08
CA GLN A 266 -13.87 -12.64 -36.30
C GLN A 266 -13.67 -12.35 -34.80
N VAL A 267 -14.61 -11.64 -34.22
CA VAL A 267 -14.81 -11.63 -32.77
C VAL A 267 -15.22 -13.05 -32.36
N ILE A 268 -14.34 -13.81 -31.79
CA ILE A 268 -14.70 -15.06 -31.11
C ILE A 268 -15.52 -14.65 -29.90
N VAL A 269 -16.83 -14.68 -30.03
CA VAL A 269 -17.77 -14.64 -28.93
C VAL A 269 -17.76 -16.04 -28.34
N ASP A 270 -16.84 -16.31 -27.42
CA ASP A 270 -16.92 -17.50 -26.60
C ASP A 270 -18.11 -17.34 -25.66
N GLY A 271 -19.11 -18.24 -25.83
CA GLY A 271 -20.29 -18.40 -24.99
C GLY A 271 -19.96 -19.08 -23.65
#